data_5148e955b2cafd6925c49892989190aa
#
_entry.id   5148e955b2cafd6925c49892989190aa
#
_cell.length_a   1.000
_cell.length_b   1.000
_cell.length_c   1.000
_cell.angle_alpha   90.00
_cell.angle_beta   90.00
_cell.angle_gamma   90.00
#
_symmetry.space_group_name_H-M   'P 1'
#
loop_
_entity.id
_entity.type
_entity.pdbx_description
1 polymer ?
#
loop_
_entity_poly.entity_id
_entity_poly.type
_entity_poly.pdbx_seq_one_letter_code
_entity_poly.pdbx_strand_id
1 'polypeptide(L)'
;MSGDRMRRVDEAMREVLSGAITSELKDPRVGFVTVTAVETSPDLRHARVFVSVLGNPGDRRRTLQALDNAHGYLQRRVAGELRIKNTPQLQFIYDDTAERGMRISELLEDHGDSHPPTPDRQDPS
;
A
#
# COMPACT_ATOMS: atom_id res chain seq x y z
N MET A 1 20.02 15.76 -4.44
CA MET A 1 20.16 14.61 -3.53
C MET A 1 19.32 13.46 -4.02
N SER A 2 19.90 12.27 -4.07
CA SER A 2 19.16 11.12 -4.60
C SER A 2 17.96 10.77 -3.74
N GLY A 3 18.04 10.96 -2.42
CA GLY A 3 16.91 10.67 -1.54
C GLY A 3 15.69 11.53 -1.84
N ASP A 4 15.89 12.82 -2.06
CA ASP A 4 14.78 13.72 -2.39
C ASP A 4 14.21 13.41 -3.76
N ARG A 5 15.06 13.07 -4.72
CA ARG A 5 14.63 12.73 -6.05
C ARG A 5 13.78 11.45 -6.02
N MET A 6 14.25 10.44 -5.28
CA MET A 6 13.52 9.19 -5.15
C MET A 6 12.16 9.42 -4.52
N ARG A 7 12.12 10.24 -3.47
CA ARG A 7 10.86 10.54 -2.80
C ARG A 7 9.87 11.23 -3.73
N ARG A 8 10.35 12.14 -4.58
CA ARG A 8 9.48 12.82 -5.54
C ARG A 8 8.94 11.86 -6.59
N VAL A 9 9.78 10.94 -7.06
CA VAL A 9 9.34 9.93 -8.00
C VAL A 9 8.28 9.04 -7.35
N ASP A 10 8.55 8.58 -6.12
CA ASP A 10 7.62 7.72 -5.40
C ASP A 10 6.27 8.41 -5.20
N GLU A 11 6.30 9.68 -4.81
CA GLU A 11 5.06 10.42 -4.59
C GLU A 11 4.29 10.66 -5.87
N ALA A 12 4.99 10.98 -6.95
CA ALA A 12 4.35 11.17 -8.24
C ALA A 12 3.71 9.86 -8.72
N MET A 13 4.41 8.74 -8.56
CA MET A 13 3.87 7.44 -8.92
C MET A 13 2.64 7.10 -8.07
N ARG A 14 2.69 7.41 -6.78
CA ARG A 14 1.55 7.16 -5.89
C ARG A 14 0.31 7.91 -6.39
N GLU A 15 0.48 9.16 -6.76
CA GLU A 15 -0.65 9.97 -7.24
C GLU A 15 -1.21 9.44 -8.55
N VAL A 16 -0.35 9.10 -9.50
CA VAL A 16 -0.78 8.58 -10.79
C VAL A 16 -1.53 7.26 -10.60
N LEU A 17 -0.95 6.35 -9.83
CA LEU A 17 -1.54 5.04 -9.62
C LEU A 17 -2.85 5.12 -8.83
N SER A 18 -2.89 5.98 -7.83
CA SER A 18 -4.11 6.17 -7.05
C SER A 18 -5.26 6.64 -7.93
N GLY A 19 -4.99 7.62 -8.79
CA GLY A 19 -6.02 8.12 -9.71
C GLY A 19 -6.46 7.07 -10.73
N ALA A 20 -5.48 6.36 -11.30
CA ALA A 20 -5.79 5.35 -12.31
C ALA A 20 -6.61 4.21 -11.73
N ILE A 21 -6.23 3.72 -10.54
CA ILE A 21 -6.93 2.61 -9.91
C ILE A 21 -8.33 3.02 -9.51
N THR A 22 -8.49 4.21 -8.94
CA THR A 22 -9.78 4.68 -8.44
C THR A 22 -10.74 5.03 -9.57
N SER A 23 -10.24 5.63 -10.65
CA SER A 23 -11.12 6.26 -11.66
C SER A 23 -11.13 5.56 -13.00
N GLU A 24 -10.11 4.76 -13.33
CA GLU A 24 -9.94 4.25 -14.69
C GLU A 24 -10.14 2.75 -14.83
N LEU A 25 -9.86 1.98 -13.78
CA LEU A 25 -10.02 0.54 -13.88
C LEU A 25 -11.51 0.17 -13.84
N LYS A 26 -11.89 -0.73 -14.74
CA LYS A 26 -13.28 -1.16 -14.88
C LYS A 26 -13.52 -2.57 -14.33
N ASP A 27 -12.51 -3.19 -13.76
CA ASP A 27 -12.62 -4.55 -13.24
C ASP A 27 -13.47 -4.54 -11.96
N PRO A 28 -14.60 -5.26 -11.93
CA PRO A 28 -15.45 -5.27 -10.74
C PRO A 28 -14.82 -5.90 -9.51
N ARG A 29 -13.69 -6.62 -9.69
CA ARG A 29 -12.97 -7.19 -8.55
C ARG A 29 -12.21 -6.12 -7.77
N VAL A 30 -11.97 -4.95 -8.36
CA VAL A 30 -11.33 -3.84 -7.67
C VAL A 30 -12.37 -3.20 -6.76
N GLY A 31 -12.17 -3.32 -5.45
CA GLY A 31 -13.06 -2.73 -4.47
C GLY A 31 -12.51 -1.39 -3.99
N PHE A 32 -12.71 -1.12 -2.71
CA PHE A 32 -12.16 0.08 -2.11
C PHE A 32 -10.68 -0.15 -1.82
N VAL A 33 -9.83 0.42 -2.65
CA VAL A 33 -8.39 0.26 -2.54
C VAL A 33 -7.72 1.63 -2.51
N THR A 34 -6.72 1.76 -1.65
CA THR A 34 -5.95 2.98 -1.51
C THR A 34 -4.47 2.65 -1.70
N VAL A 35 -3.78 3.42 -2.54
CA VAL A 35 -2.33 3.31 -2.64
C VAL A 35 -1.74 4.07 -1.46
N THR A 36 -1.12 3.34 -0.54
CA THR A 36 -0.60 3.94 0.69
C THR A 36 0.83 4.44 0.54
N ALA A 37 1.63 3.77 -0.29
CA ALA A 37 3.03 4.16 -0.47
C ALA A 37 3.57 3.52 -1.74
N VAL A 38 4.63 4.11 -2.26
CA VAL A 38 5.40 3.55 -3.36
C VAL A 38 6.86 3.63 -2.96
N GLU A 39 7.60 2.53 -3.15
CA GLU A 39 9.03 2.49 -2.88
C GLU A 39 9.76 2.00 -4.12
N THR A 40 10.47 2.90 -4.77
CA THR A 40 11.24 2.59 -5.96
C THR A 40 12.65 2.17 -5.54
N SER A 41 13.18 1.12 -6.19
CA SER A 41 14.53 0.69 -5.93
C SER A 41 15.53 1.75 -6.40
N PRO A 42 16.75 1.78 -5.78
CA PRO A 42 17.74 2.80 -6.16
C PRO A 42 18.12 2.78 -7.63
N ASP A 43 18.07 1.63 -8.29
CA ASP A 43 18.38 1.52 -9.71
C ASP A 43 17.19 1.86 -10.61
N LEU A 44 16.05 2.23 -10.01
CA LEU A 44 14.81 2.58 -10.72
C LEU A 44 14.27 1.46 -11.60
N ARG A 45 14.58 0.22 -11.27
CA ARG A 45 14.09 -0.93 -12.05
C ARG A 45 12.81 -1.53 -11.49
N HIS A 46 12.59 -1.38 -10.20
CA HIS A 46 11.44 -1.97 -9.52
C HIS A 46 10.78 -0.95 -8.63
N ALA A 47 9.47 -1.03 -8.53
CA ALA A 47 8.70 -0.17 -7.64
C ALA A 47 7.70 -1.03 -6.89
N ARG A 48 7.77 -1.02 -5.57
CA ARG A 48 6.79 -1.70 -4.73
C ARG A 48 5.66 -0.73 -4.43
N VAL A 49 4.46 -1.12 -4.82
CA VAL A 49 3.26 -0.30 -4.66
C VAL A 49 2.43 -0.93 -3.55
N PHE A 50 2.40 -0.26 -2.41
CA PHE A 50 1.66 -0.76 -1.25
C PHE A 50 0.22 -0.27 -1.32
N VAL A 51 -0.70 -1.20 -1.17
CA VAL A 51 -2.12 -0.89 -1.25
C VAL A 51 -2.84 -1.40 -0.01
N SER A 52 -3.80 -0.61 0.44
CA SER A 52 -4.73 -1.00 1.50
C SER A 52 -6.06 -1.33 0.84
N VAL A 53 -6.67 -2.44 1.26
CA VAL A 53 -7.94 -2.89 0.68
C VAL A 53 -8.95 -3.03 1.82
N LEU A 54 -10.08 -2.38 1.67
CA LEU A 54 -11.17 -2.50 2.62
C LEU A 54 -11.94 -3.78 2.33
N GLY A 55 -12.08 -4.64 3.34
CA GLY A 55 -12.83 -5.87 3.19
C GLY A 55 -12.13 -7.05 3.84
N ASN A 56 -12.61 -8.24 3.53
CA ASN A 56 -12.08 -9.47 4.11
C ASN A 56 -10.90 -10.00 3.28
N PRO A 57 -10.22 -11.07 3.74
CA PRO A 57 -9.07 -11.59 2.99
C PRO A 57 -9.39 -12.00 1.55
N GLY A 58 -10.62 -12.46 1.31
CA GLY A 58 -11.04 -12.77 -0.05
C GLY A 58 -11.09 -11.54 -0.93
N ASP A 59 -11.60 -10.44 -0.38
CA ASP A 59 -11.65 -9.17 -1.11
C ASP A 59 -10.24 -8.70 -1.45
N ARG A 60 -9.31 -8.86 -0.51
CA ARG A 60 -7.91 -8.50 -0.75
C ARG A 60 -7.32 -9.28 -1.91
N ARG A 61 -7.54 -10.60 -1.91
CA ARG A 61 -6.99 -11.44 -2.97
C ARG A 61 -7.56 -11.07 -4.34
N ARG A 62 -8.87 -10.84 -4.39
CA ARG A 62 -9.51 -10.46 -5.66
C ARG A 62 -9.00 -9.12 -6.17
N THR A 63 -8.85 -8.16 -5.26
CA THR A 63 -8.35 -6.84 -5.65
C THR A 63 -6.92 -6.91 -6.14
N LEU A 64 -6.05 -7.63 -5.41
CA LEU A 64 -4.65 -7.75 -5.83
C LEU A 64 -4.55 -8.46 -7.17
N GLN A 65 -5.36 -9.50 -7.39
CA GLN A 65 -5.37 -10.18 -8.67
C GLN A 65 -5.82 -9.25 -9.80
N ALA A 66 -6.82 -8.43 -9.54
CA ALA A 66 -7.29 -7.46 -10.52
C ALA A 66 -6.22 -6.44 -10.85
N LEU A 67 -5.47 -5.98 -9.84
CA LEU A 67 -4.37 -5.05 -10.06
C LEU A 67 -3.26 -5.71 -10.88
N ASP A 68 -2.94 -6.97 -10.59
CA ASP A 68 -1.95 -7.70 -11.37
C ASP A 68 -2.40 -7.85 -12.82
N ASN A 69 -3.68 -8.11 -13.04
CA ASN A 69 -4.21 -8.22 -14.40
C ASN A 69 -4.18 -6.89 -15.13
N ALA A 70 -4.29 -5.78 -14.40
CA ALA A 70 -4.22 -4.43 -14.98
C ALA A 70 -2.79 -3.91 -15.04
N HIS A 71 -1.82 -4.74 -14.73
CA HIS A 71 -0.42 -4.33 -14.62
C HIS A 71 0.08 -3.58 -15.85
N GLY A 72 -0.20 -4.09 -17.05
CA GLY A 72 0.25 -3.45 -18.28
C GLY A 72 -0.33 -2.06 -18.45
N TYR A 73 -1.61 -1.91 -18.15
CA TYR A 73 -2.27 -0.61 -18.23
C TYR A 73 -1.64 0.38 -17.25
N LEU A 74 -1.47 -0.05 -15.99
CA LEU A 74 -0.92 0.82 -14.96
C LEU A 74 0.53 1.18 -15.27
N GLN A 75 1.29 0.22 -15.81
CA GLN A 75 2.66 0.44 -16.23
C GLN A 75 2.73 1.55 -17.28
N ARG A 76 1.84 1.51 -18.26
CA ARG A 76 1.80 2.52 -19.32
C ARG A 76 1.36 3.88 -18.78
N ARG A 77 0.45 3.90 -17.82
CA ARG A 77 0.03 5.16 -17.22
C ARG A 77 1.20 5.86 -16.52
N VAL A 78 1.98 5.08 -15.75
CA VAL A 78 3.15 5.63 -15.09
C VAL A 78 4.17 6.13 -16.12
N ALA A 79 4.42 5.34 -17.15
CA ALA A 79 5.38 5.71 -18.18
C ALA A 79 5.00 7.03 -18.88
N GLY A 80 3.71 7.18 -19.17
CA GLY A 80 3.24 8.38 -19.84
C GLY A 80 3.30 9.63 -18.99
N GLU A 81 3.06 9.48 -17.68
CA GLU A 81 2.99 10.63 -16.79
C GLU A 81 4.36 11.10 -16.30
N LEU A 82 5.23 10.15 -15.98
CA LEU A 82 6.48 10.50 -15.32
C LEU A 82 7.61 10.81 -16.29
N ARG A 83 7.52 10.33 -17.52
CA ARG A 83 8.52 10.59 -18.56
C ARG A 83 9.94 10.25 -18.12
N ILE A 84 10.07 9.20 -17.31
CA ILE A 84 11.40 8.73 -16.94
C ILE A 84 11.90 7.76 -18.00
N LYS A 85 13.20 7.64 -18.12
CA LYS A 85 13.81 6.90 -19.20
C LYS A 85 13.34 5.46 -19.25
N ASN A 86 13.37 4.80 -18.10
CA ASN A 86 12.89 3.43 -17.96
C ASN A 86 11.85 3.40 -16.86
N THR A 87 10.67 2.89 -17.16
CA THR A 87 9.62 2.79 -16.16
C THR A 87 9.90 1.60 -15.26
N PRO A 88 9.92 1.80 -13.94
CA PRO A 88 10.13 0.68 -13.01
C PRO A 88 9.03 -0.36 -13.16
N GLN A 89 9.41 -1.62 -12.95
CA GLN A 89 8.46 -2.73 -12.92
C GLN A 89 7.63 -2.63 -11.66
N LEU A 90 6.32 -2.50 -11.80
CA LEU A 90 5.42 -2.36 -10.65
C LEU A 90 5.17 -3.71 -10.00
N GLN A 91 5.11 -3.72 -8.67
CA GLN A 91 4.73 -4.89 -7.90
C GLN A 91 3.74 -4.43 -6.82
N PHE A 92 2.56 -5.03 -6.80
CA PHE A 92 1.52 -4.63 -5.86
C PHE A 92 1.59 -5.49 -4.61
N ILE A 93 1.64 -4.85 -3.46
CA ILE A 93 1.82 -5.51 -2.17
C ILE A 93 0.75 -5.00 -1.22
N TYR A 94 0.09 -5.91 -0.52
CA TYR A 94 -0.90 -5.51 0.48
C TYR A 94 -0.20 -4.88 1.67
N ASP A 95 -0.65 -3.68 2.04
CA ASP A 95 -0.11 -2.96 3.20
C ASP A 95 -0.94 -3.33 4.43
N ASP A 96 -0.35 -4.12 5.31
CA ASP A 96 -1.04 -4.59 6.50
C ASP A 96 -0.73 -3.74 7.74
N THR A 97 -0.16 -2.55 7.53
CA THR A 97 0.26 -1.70 8.65
C THR A 97 -0.90 -1.40 9.61
N ALA A 98 -2.07 -1.08 9.06
CA ALA A 98 -3.23 -0.77 9.90
C ALA A 98 -3.64 -1.97 10.75
N GLU A 99 -3.63 -3.17 10.15
CA GLU A 99 -3.99 -4.39 10.88
C GLU A 99 -2.99 -4.69 11.99
N ARG A 100 -1.70 -4.54 11.69
CA ARG A 100 -0.66 -4.74 12.70
C ARG A 100 -0.79 -3.74 13.83
N GLY A 101 -1.09 -2.48 13.50
CA GLY A 101 -1.32 -1.45 14.51
C GLY A 101 -2.48 -1.78 15.42
N MET A 102 -3.57 -2.26 14.86
CA MET A 102 -4.74 -2.67 15.64
C MET A 102 -4.40 -3.80 16.59
N ARG A 103 -3.67 -4.82 16.11
CA ARG A 103 -3.28 -5.93 16.98
C ARG A 103 -2.40 -5.48 18.13
N ILE A 104 -1.47 -4.58 17.86
CA ILE A 104 -0.61 -4.04 18.90
C ILE A 104 -1.44 -3.28 19.94
N SER A 105 -2.40 -2.47 19.49
CA SER A 105 -3.28 -1.75 20.39
C SER A 105 -4.07 -2.68 21.29
N GLU A 106 -4.62 -3.75 20.71
CA GLU A 106 -5.37 -4.74 21.48
C GLU A 106 -4.49 -5.40 22.54
N LEU A 107 -3.27 -5.75 22.18
CA LEU A 107 -2.35 -6.36 23.12
C LEU A 107 -2.00 -5.42 24.26
N LEU A 108 -1.81 -4.14 23.97
CA LEU A 108 -1.51 -3.15 24.99
C LEU A 108 -2.69 -2.96 25.93
N GLU A 109 -3.91 -2.95 25.41
CA GLU A 109 -5.10 -2.80 26.23
C GLU A 109 -5.26 -4.00 27.18
N ASP A 110 -4.99 -5.20 26.68
CA ASP A 110 -5.12 -6.41 27.49
C ASP A 110 -4.10 -6.44 28.63
N HIS A 111 -2.97 -5.80 28.46
CA HIS A 111 -1.87 -5.87 29.40
C HIS A 111 -1.71 -4.61 30.21
N GLY A 112 -2.46 -3.58 29.88
CA GLY A 112 -2.32 -2.30 30.55
C GLY A 112 -3.31 -2.11 31.68
N ASP A 113 -3.73 -2.60 31.59
CA ASP A 113 -4.60 -2.26 32.21
C ASP A 113 -5.08 -1.97 32.57
N SER A 114 -5.25 -2.26 32.56
CA SER A 114 -5.92 -1.98 32.90
C SER A 114 -6.09 -1.76 33.31
N HIS A 115 -5.85 -1.93 33.39
CA HIS A 115 -6.06 -1.66 33.77
C HIS A 115 -5.94 -1.42 34.21
N PRO A 116 -5.76 -1.50 34.62
CA PRO A 116 -5.68 -1.36 35.19
C PRO A 116 -5.68 -1.48 35.52
N PRO A 117 -5.51 -1.58 35.64
CA PRO A 117 -5.44 -1.77 36.00
C PRO A 117 -5.40 -2.09 36.27
N THR A 118 -5.12 -2.21 36.26
CA THR A 118 -5.05 -2.55 36.42
C THR A 118 -4.73 -2.82 36.74
N PRO A 119 -4.34 -2.89 37.28
CA PRO A 119 -3.90 -3.15 37.53
C PRO A 119 -3.60 -3.78 37.67
N ASP A 120 -3.31 -4.04 37.53
CA ASP A 120 -3.19 -4.63 37.44
C ASP A 120 -2.92 -5.23 36.84
N ARG A 121 -2.93 -5.34 36.54
CA ARG A 121 -2.55 -6.04 35.82
C ARG A 121 -1.46 -5.96 35.12
N GLN A 122 -0.62 -6.24 34.84
CA GLN A 122 0.28 -6.21 34.27
C GLN A 122 0.93 -6.23 33.41
N ASP A 123 1.43 -6.32 32.91
CA ASP A 123 2.19 -6.24 32.16
C ASP A 123 2.45 -6.16 31.27
N PRO A 124 2.64 -5.97 30.82
CA PRO A 124 2.98 -5.77 29.96
C PRO A 124 3.29 -5.81 29.34
N SER A 125 3.36 -5.71 29.15
CA SER A 125 3.64 -5.62 28.60
C SER A 125 3.95 -5.60 28.28
#